data_96b9b4069d22fde20ad5321c9db248ee
#
_entry.id   96b9b4069d22fde20ad5321c9db248ee
#
_cell.length_a   1.000
_cell.length_b   1.000
_cell.length_c   1.000
_cell.angle_alpha   90.00
_cell.angle_beta   90.00
_cell.angle_gamma   90.00
#
_symmetry.space_group_name_H-M   'P 1'
#
loop_
_entity.id
_entity.type
_entity.pdbx_description
1 polymer ?
#
loop_
_entity_poly.entity_id
_entity_poly.type
_entity_poly.pdbx_seq_one_letter_code
_entity_poly.pdbx_strand_id
1 'polypeptide(L)'
;MQEIRKILVPIDFSDPSQDALEDAIDLAKTWGAELHLLHCYSIHPAAIDPYGLAYPERFEQDVREAAQSRLAEWGDKARAQGVQATEHLSGRFPSDEIPAQAAELGVDLIVMGTRGLTGLRHVIVGSVAERTVRTAPCPVLTVKAAE
;
A
#
# COMPACT_ATOMS: atom_id res chain seq x y z
N MET A 1 15.74 11.90 -16.34
CA MET A 1 14.96 11.11 -15.36
C MET A 1 15.38 9.65 -15.49
N GLN A 2 15.51 8.99 -14.37
CA GLN A 2 15.89 7.58 -14.34
C GLN A 2 14.76 6.73 -14.94
N GLU A 3 15.11 5.62 -15.57
CA GLU A 3 14.14 4.67 -16.10
C GLU A 3 13.33 4.04 -14.96
N ILE A 4 12.01 3.99 -15.09
CA ILE A 4 11.12 3.41 -14.09
C ILE A 4 10.94 1.93 -14.41
N ARG A 5 11.51 1.07 -13.58
CA ARG A 5 11.42 -0.40 -13.68
C ARG A 5 10.67 -1.05 -12.55
N LYS A 6 10.60 -0.39 -11.40
CA LYS A 6 9.92 -0.90 -10.20
C LYS A 6 9.03 0.17 -9.61
N ILE A 7 7.77 -0.16 -9.39
CA ILE A 7 6.77 0.74 -8.82
C ILE A 7 6.23 0.12 -7.54
N LEU A 8 6.29 0.87 -6.43
CA LEU A 8 5.65 0.49 -5.17
C LEU A 8 4.26 1.10 -5.08
N VAL A 9 3.27 0.29 -4.76
CA VAL A 9 1.89 0.71 -4.59
C VAL A 9 1.43 0.34 -3.18
N PRO A 10 1.37 1.30 -2.26
CA PRO A 10 0.76 1.07 -0.95
C PRO A 10 -0.75 0.83 -1.08
N ILE A 11 -1.23 -0.21 -0.42
CA ILE A 11 -2.63 -0.66 -0.49
C ILE A 11 -3.21 -0.69 0.92
N ASP A 12 -4.29 0.03 1.16
CA ASP A 12 -5.07 -0.03 2.39
C ASP A 12 -6.50 -0.54 2.14
N PHE A 13 -6.76 -1.05 0.93
CA PHE A 13 -8.03 -1.58 0.47
C PHE A 13 -9.15 -0.52 0.37
N SER A 14 -8.80 0.75 0.40
CA SER A 14 -9.73 1.86 0.14
C SER A 14 -9.92 2.08 -1.36
N ASP A 15 -10.96 2.82 -1.72
CA ASP A 15 -11.17 3.23 -3.10
C ASP A 15 -10.00 4.07 -3.65
N PRO A 16 -9.42 5.03 -2.90
CA PRO A 16 -8.24 5.73 -3.36
C PRO A 16 -7.04 4.83 -3.65
N SER A 17 -6.81 3.77 -2.86
CA SER A 17 -5.73 2.83 -3.16
C SER A 17 -6.03 1.95 -4.37
N GLN A 18 -7.31 1.67 -4.64
CA GLN A 18 -7.71 0.99 -5.87
C GLN A 18 -7.44 1.86 -7.10
N ASP A 19 -7.82 3.13 -7.06
CA ASP A 19 -7.53 4.08 -8.14
C ASP A 19 -6.02 4.19 -8.39
N ALA A 20 -5.22 4.25 -7.32
CA ALA A 20 -3.77 4.28 -7.41
C ALA A 20 -3.21 3.01 -8.06
N LEU A 21 -3.76 1.84 -7.72
CA LEU A 21 -3.33 0.58 -8.34
C LEU A 21 -3.66 0.55 -9.84
N GLU A 22 -4.83 1.02 -10.23
CA GLU A 22 -5.23 1.08 -11.64
C GLU A 22 -4.28 1.98 -12.44
N ASP A 23 -3.97 3.17 -11.92
CA ASP A 23 -3.00 4.06 -12.56
C ASP A 23 -1.60 3.44 -12.61
N ALA A 24 -1.17 2.77 -11.53
CA ALA A 24 0.11 2.08 -11.50
C ALA A 24 0.20 0.94 -12.53
N ILE A 25 -0.89 0.21 -12.73
CA ILE A 25 -0.96 -0.85 -13.76
C ILE A 25 -0.77 -0.23 -15.15
N ASP A 26 -1.44 0.87 -15.45
CA ASP A 26 -1.31 1.55 -16.73
C ASP A 26 0.11 2.07 -16.97
N LEU A 27 0.72 2.65 -15.94
CA LEU A 27 2.12 3.09 -16.01
C LEU A 27 3.08 1.91 -16.21
N ALA A 28 2.85 0.81 -15.48
CA ALA A 28 3.67 -0.40 -15.60
C ALA A 28 3.61 -1.01 -17.00
N LYS A 29 2.42 -1.02 -17.61
CA LYS A 29 2.28 -1.46 -19.00
C LYS A 29 3.06 -0.57 -19.98
N THR A 30 2.98 0.74 -19.76
CA THR A 30 3.63 1.73 -20.63
C THR A 30 5.14 1.63 -20.55
N TRP A 31 5.69 1.41 -19.36
CA TRP A 31 7.14 1.44 -19.14
C TRP A 31 7.79 0.05 -19.02
N GLY A 32 7.00 -1.01 -19.04
CA GLY A 32 7.52 -2.37 -18.81
C GLY A 32 8.00 -2.57 -17.37
N ALA A 33 7.41 -1.88 -16.41
CA ALA A 33 7.79 -1.95 -15.01
C ALA A 33 7.06 -3.09 -14.29
N GLU A 34 7.69 -3.57 -13.20
CA GLU A 34 7.03 -4.48 -12.26
C GLU A 34 6.41 -3.72 -11.10
N LEU A 35 5.34 -4.27 -10.54
CA LEU A 35 4.63 -3.71 -9.39
C LEU A 35 4.98 -4.46 -8.12
N HIS A 36 5.16 -3.70 -7.05
CA HIS A 36 5.26 -4.20 -5.68
C HIS A 36 4.09 -3.61 -4.89
N LEU A 37 3.17 -4.45 -4.44
CA LEU A 37 2.03 -4.05 -3.63
C LEU A 37 2.38 -4.22 -2.16
N LEU A 38 2.22 -3.17 -1.38
CA LEU A 38 2.52 -3.20 0.06
C LEU A 38 1.25 -2.91 0.86
N HIS A 39 0.87 -3.83 1.72
CA HIS A 39 -0.17 -3.60 2.72
C HIS A 39 0.41 -3.70 4.13
N CYS A 40 0.12 -2.69 4.94
CA CYS A 40 0.47 -2.67 6.35
C CYS A 40 -0.79 -2.99 7.16
N TYR A 41 -0.84 -4.19 7.74
CA TYR A 41 -1.93 -4.55 8.64
C TYR A 41 -1.65 -4.02 10.04
N SER A 42 -2.70 -3.68 10.76
CA SER A 42 -2.58 -3.26 12.16
C SER A 42 -3.49 -4.08 13.04
N ILE A 43 -2.97 -4.41 14.22
CA ILE A 43 -3.74 -5.03 15.29
C ILE A 43 -3.84 -3.98 16.40
N HIS A 44 -5.06 -3.48 16.63
CA HIS A 44 -5.29 -2.54 17.71
C HIS A 44 -5.46 -3.31 19.03
N PRO A 45 -4.54 -3.17 19.99
CA PRO A 45 -4.64 -3.85 21.28
C PRO A 45 -5.98 -3.58 21.99
N ALA A 46 -6.47 -2.34 21.90
CA ALA A 46 -7.72 -1.93 22.55
C ALA A 46 -8.98 -2.57 21.94
N ALA A 47 -8.94 -2.98 20.67
CA ALA A 47 -10.07 -3.66 20.04
C ALA A 47 -10.16 -5.14 20.43
N ILE A 48 -9.13 -5.68 21.05
CA ILE A 48 -8.95 -7.10 21.26
C ILE A 48 -9.06 -7.46 22.74
N ASP A 49 -8.70 -6.54 23.63
CA ASP A 49 -8.71 -6.81 25.06
C ASP A 49 -9.13 -5.62 25.90
N PRO A 50 -10.45 -5.32 25.95
CA PRO A 50 -10.96 -4.32 26.86
C PRO A 50 -10.84 -4.73 28.35
N TYR A 51 -10.47 -5.98 28.64
CA TYR A 51 -10.40 -6.53 30.00
C TYR A 51 -9.01 -7.01 30.42
N GLY A 52 -7.95 -6.77 29.64
CA GLY A 52 -6.60 -7.21 29.95
C GLY A 52 -6.36 -8.71 29.80
N LEU A 53 -7.18 -9.39 29.00
CA LEU A 53 -7.03 -10.81 28.70
C LEU A 53 -6.15 -11.00 27.46
N ALA A 54 -5.19 -11.93 27.54
CA ALA A 54 -4.27 -12.19 26.43
C ALA A 54 -5.01 -12.61 25.16
N TYR A 55 -4.51 -12.17 23.99
CA TYR A 55 -5.02 -12.61 22.70
C TYR A 55 -5.03 -14.12 22.57
N PRO A 56 -5.97 -14.72 21.82
CA PRO A 56 -5.72 -16.02 21.24
C PRO A 56 -4.44 -15.93 20.40
N GLU A 57 -3.50 -16.83 20.61
CA GLU A 57 -2.21 -16.85 19.90
C GLU A 57 -2.37 -16.79 18.37
N ARG A 58 -3.52 -17.25 17.85
CA ARG A 58 -3.84 -17.28 16.43
C ARG A 58 -4.38 -15.97 15.87
N PHE A 59 -4.72 -15.00 16.71
CA PHE A 59 -5.41 -13.79 16.23
C PHE A 59 -4.55 -12.99 15.25
N GLU A 60 -3.28 -12.74 15.59
CA GLU A 60 -2.36 -12.05 14.70
C GLU A 60 -2.17 -12.80 13.38
N GLN A 61 -2.00 -14.12 13.45
CA GLN A 61 -1.87 -14.97 12.28
C GLN A 61 -3.11 -14.91 11.39
N ASP A 62 -4.30 -14.95 11.99
CA ASP A 62 -5.58 -14.90 11.26
C ASP A 62 -5.74 -13.54 10.55
N VAL A 63 -5.37 -12.44 11.22
CA VAL A 63 -5.39 -11.10 10.61
C VAL A 63 -4.42 -11.03 9.43
N ARG A 64 -3.22 -11.55 9.60
CA ARG A 64 -2.19 -11.58 8.56
C ARG A 64 -2.63 -12.42 7.35
N GLU A 65 -3.16 -13.61 7.59
CA GLU A 65 -3.63 -14.50 6.53
C GLU A 65 -4.79 -13.89 5.74
N ALA A 66 -5.74 -13.26 6.44
CA ALA A 66 -6.85 -12.56 5.80
C ALA A 66 -6.35 -11.39 4.92
N ALA A 67 -5.40 -10.62 5.43
CA ALA A 67 -4.79 -9.52 4.68
C ALA A 67 -4.01 -10.04 3.47
N GLN A 68 -3.29 -11.13 3.62
CA GLN A 68 -2.53 -11.76 2.53
C GLN A 68 -3.45 -12.24 1.41
N SER A 69 -4.56 -12.90 1.75
CA SER A 69 -5.53 -13.38 0.77
C SER A 69 -6.17 -12.21 0.00
N ARG A 70 -6.50 -11.15 0.70
CA ARG A 70 -7.09 -9.95 0.09
C ARG A 70 -6.10 -9.22 -0.80
N LEU A 71 -4.85 -9.11 -0.36
CA LEU A 71 -3.79 -8.47 -1.16
C LEU A 71 -3.48 -9.28 -2.41
N ALA A 72 -3.50 -10.62 -2.33
CA ALA A 72 -3.32 -11.50 -3.48
C ALA A 72 -4.39 -11.27 -4.56
N GLU A 73 -5.64 -11.02 -4.17
CA GLU A 73 -6.70 -10.68 -5.12
C GLU A 73 -6.38 -9.38 -5.88
N TRP A 74 -5.82 -8.39 -5.21
CA TRP A 74 -5.40 -7.14 -5.82
C TRP A 74 -4.20 -7.33 -6.75
N GLY A 75 -3.24 -8.17 -6.36
CA GLY A 75 -2.12 -8.55 -7.22
C GLY A 75 -2.57 -9.32 -8.46
N ASP A 76 -3.59 -10.16 -8.33
CA ASP A 76 -4.16 -10.91 -9.46
C ASP A 76 -4.76 -9.99 -10.52
N LYS A 77 -5.33 -8.84 -10.13
CA LYS A 77 -5.82 -7.84 -11.08
C LYS A 77 -4.70 -7.33 -11.98
N ALA A 78 -3.53 -7.06 -11.42
CA ALA A 78 -2.37 -6.61 -12.19
C ALA A 78 -1.86 -7.72 -13.11
N ARG A 79 -1.72 -8.93 -12.58
CA ARG A 79 -1.26 -10.09 -13.36
C ARG A 79 -2.20 -10.45 -14.49
N ALA A 80 -3.51 -10.31 -14.29
CA ALA A 80 -4.51 -10.53 -15.34
C ALA A 80 -4.37 -9.54 -16.49
N GLN A 81 -3.74 -8.39 -16.26
CA GLN A 81 -3.47 -7.40 -17.29
C GLN A 81 -2.05 -7.50 -17.87
N GLY A 82 -1.32 -8.56 -17.55
CA GLY A 82 0.01 -8.83 -18.09
C GLY A 82 1.15 -8.13 -17.35
N VAL A 83 0.89 -7.57 -16.16
CA VAL A 83 1.91 -6.88 -15.36
C VAL A 83 2.44 -7.83 -14.28
N GLN A 84 3.75 -7.87 -14.10
CA GLN A 84 4.35 -8.60 -12.98
C GLN A 84 4.02 -7.87 -11.68
N ALA A 85 3.54 -8.60 -10.69
CA ALA A 85 3.19 -8.07 -9.38
C ALA A 85 3.63 -9.00 -8.26
N THR A 86 4.21 -8.41 -7.22
CA THR A 86 4.62 -9.10 -6.00
C THR A 86 3.96 -8.43 -4.81
N GLU A 87 3.39 -9.20 -3.90
CA GLU A 87 2.75 -8.71 -2.70
C GLU A 87 3.71 -8.71 -1.51
N HIS A 88 3.63 -7.68 -0.69
CA HIS A 88 4.38 -7.53 0.56
C HIS A 88 3.43 -7.16 1.69
N LEU A 89 3.58 -7.84 2.81
CA LEU A 89 2.83 -7.54 4.04
C LEU A 89 3.78 -7.07 5.13
N SER A 90 3.32 -6.11 5.93
CA SER A 90 4.07 -5.64 7.09
C SER A 90 3.12 -5.35 8.25
N GLY A 91 3.57 -5.63 9.47
CA GLY A 91 2.88 -5.23 10.69
C GLY A 91 3.30 -3.87 11.24
N ARG A 92 4.10 -3.11 10.49
CA ARG A 92 4.60 -1.78 10.88
C ARG A 92 3.65 -0.68 10.39
N PHE A 93 3.82 0.52 10.95
CA PHE A 93 3.03 1.68 10.51
C PHE A 93 3.34 2.05 9.06
N PRO A 94 2.29 2.31 8.23
CA PRO A 94 2.50 2.64 6.82
C PRO A 94 3.43 3.81 6.58
N SER A 95 3.33 4.87 7.38
CA SER A 95 4.15 6.06 7.22
C SER A 95 5.66 5.81 7.41
N ASP A 96 6.03 4.78 8.17
CA ASP A 96 7.42 4.37 8.35
C ASP A 96 7.81 3.27 7.35
N GLU A 97 6.90 2.34 7.09
CA GLU A 97 7.18 1.16 6.28
C GLU A 97 7.27 1.47 4.79
N ILE A 98 6.44 2.38 4.28
CA ILE A 98 6.46 2.70 2.85
C ILE A 98 7.83 3.23 2.39
N PRO A 99 8.43 4.23 3.05
CA PRO A 99 9.77 4.67 2.67
C PRO A 99 10.84 3.59 2.86
N ALA A 100 10.73 2.78 3.92
CA ALA A 100 11.67 1.72 4.20
C ALA A 100 11.64 0.62 3.14
N GLN A 101 10.45 0.18 2.74
CA GLN A 101 10.28 -0.81 1.68
C GLN A 101 10.71 -0.26 0.32
N ALA A 102 10.44 1.00 0.05
CA ALA A 102 10.88 1.65 -1.17
C ALA A 102 12.42 1.61 -1.30
N ALA A 103 13.12 1.87 -0.20
CA ALA A 103 14.57 1.79 -0.17
C ALA A 103 15.07 0.34 -0.30
N GLU A 104 14.49 -0.58 0.45
CA GLU A 104 14.90 -1.99 0.47
C GLU A 104 14.71 -2.66 -0.89
N LEU A 105 13.59 -2.43 -1.53
CA LEU A 105 13.27 -2.99 -2.85
C LEU A 105 13.95 -2.24 -4.01
N GLY A 106 14.46 -1.05 -3.74
CA GLY A 106 15.06 -0.21 -4.77
C GLY A 106 14.05 0.24 -5.82
N VAL A 107 12.85 0.63 -5.38
CA VAL A 107 11.81 1.09 -6.31
C VAL A 107 12.15 2.46 -6.89
N ASP A 108 11.69 2.70 -8.10
CA ASP A 108 11.96 3.93 -8.84
C ASP A 108 10.82 4.95 -8.71
N LEU A 109 9.66 4.49 -8.29
CA LEU A 109 8.46 5.31 -8.14
C LEU A 109 7.53 4.70 -7.09
N ILE A 110 6.90 5.55 -6.29
CA ILE A 110 5.76 5.17 -5.45
C ILE A 110 4.50 5.78 -6.08
N VAL A 111 3.44 4.98 -6.23
CA VAL A 111 2.12 5.45 -6.68
C VAL A 111 1.13 5.16 -5.56
N MET A 112 0.50 6.20 -5.02
CA MET A 112 -0.40 6.05 -3.88
C MET A 112 -1.55 7.04 -3.91
N GLY A 113 -2.65 6.69 -3.26
CA GLY A 113 -3.76 7.61 -3.08
C GLY A 113 -3.41 8.74 -2.12
N THR A 114 -4.07 9.88 -2.29
CA THR A 114 -3.89 11.02 -1.40
C THR A 114 -4.64 10.87 -0.08
N ARG A 115 -5.64 9.97 -0.02
CA ARG A 115 -6.46 9.68 1.15
C ARG A 115 -6.53 8.18 1.37
N GLY A 116 -6.73 7.76 2.62
CA GLY A 116 -6.92 6.37 2.97
C GLY A 116 -8.37 6.09 3.40
N LEU A 117 -8.55 5.03 4.19
CA LEU A 117 -9.85 4.57 4.68
C LEU A 117 -10.62 5.63 5.49
N THR A 118 -9.91 6.54 6.17
CA THR A 118 -10.56 7.57 6.99
C THR A 118 -11.23 8.68 6.18
N GLY A 119 -10.88 8.82 4.90
CA GLY A 119 -11.62 9.59 3.90
C GLY A 119 -12.11 10.97 4.32
N LEU A 120 -11.34 11.71 5.13
CA LEU A 120 -11.72 13.06 5.55
C LEU A 120 -11.78 13.97 4.32
N ARG A 121 -12.99 14.33 3.91
CA ARG A 121 -13.25 15.12 2.71
C ARG A 121 -12.59 16.50 2.72
N HIS A 122 -12.19 16.98 3.90
CA HIS A 122 -11.57 18.29 4.08
C HIS A 122 -10.04 18.25 3.98
N VAL A 123 -9.45 17.06 3.96
CA VAL A 123 -8.00 16.89 3.88
C VAL A 123 -7.63 16.56 2.45
N ILE A 124 -6.91 17.45 1.79
CA ILE A 124 -6.47 17.27 0.39
C ILE A 124 -5.48 16.13 0.28
N VAL A 125 -4.62 15.98 1.29
CA VAL A 125 -3.60 14.92 1.37
C VAL A 125 -3.63 14.32 2.76
N GLY A 126 -3.76 12.99 2.85
CA GLY A 126 -3.72 12.26 4.13
C GLY A 126 -2.33 12.27 4.75
N SER A 127 -2.26 11.96 6.05
CA SER A 127 -1.01 11.97 6.81
C SER A 127 0.04 10.99 6.28
N VAL A 128 -0.37 9.81 5.83
CA VAL A 128 0.54 8.80 5.27
C VAL A 128 1.13 9.29 3.94
N ALA A 129 0.29 9.81 3.05
CA ALA A 129 0.73 10.35 1.76
C ALA A 129 1.66 11.55 1.94
N GLU A 130 1.31 12.48 2.82
CA GLU A 130 2.15 13.67 3.12
C GLU A 130 3.53 13.25 3.63
N ARG A 131 3.58 12.36 4.59
CA ARG A 131 4.85 11.89 5.14
C ARG A 131 5.65 11.08 4.10
N THR A 132 5.00 10.28 3.29
CA THR A 132 5.67 9.52 2.22
C THR A 132 6.31 10.45 1.21
N VAL A 133 5.60 11.48 0.75
CA VAL A 133 6.17 12.48 -0.17
C VAL A 133 7.41 13.13 0.43
N ARG A 134 7.39 13.42 1.73
CA ARG A 134 8.49 14.09 2.40
C ARG A 134 9.71 13.17 2.65
N THR A 135 9.50 11.88 2.86
CA THR A 135 10.57 10.96 3.33
C THR A 135 10.95 9.88 2.33
N ALA A 136 10.25 9.73 1.23
CA ALA A 136 10.52 8.68 0.24
C ALA A 136 11.90 8.87 -0.42
N PRO A 137 12.61 7.76 -0.71
CA PRO A 137 13.90 7.83 -1.41
C PRO A 137 13.78 8.01 -2.93
N CYS A 138 12.55 8.06 -3.45
CA CYS A 138 12.25 8.15 -4.87
C CYS A 138 11.06 9.09 -5.11
N PRO A 139 10.74 9.45 -6.37
CA PRO A 139 9.54 10.20 -6.69
C PRO A 139 8.26 9.51 -6.20
N VAL A 140 7.27 10.32 -5.84
CA VAL A 140 5.97 9.85 -5.39
C VAL A 140 4.89 10.49 -6.27
N LEU A 141 4.12 9.66 -6.94
CA LEU A 141 2.93 10.06 -7.68
C LEU A 141 1.71 9.86 -6.78
N THR A 142 1.05 10.93 -6.44
CA THR A 142 -0.18 10.87 -5.66
C THR A 142 -1.40 10.93 -6.58
N VAL A 143 -2.33 10.02 -6.37
CA VAL A 143 -3.55 9.91 -7.16
C VAL A 143 -4.71 10.46 -6.33
N LYS A 144 -5.38 11.49 -6.85
CA LYS A 144 -6.58 12.01 -6.21
C LYS A 144 -7.72 11.06 -6.39
N ALA A 145 -8.48 10.84 -5.32
CA ALA A 145 -9.73 10.09 -5.44
C ALA A 145 -10.68 10.78 -6.43
N ALA A 146 -11.34 10.00 -7.26
CA ALA A 146 -12.44 10.49 -8.08
C ALA A 146 -13.54 11.04 -7.16
N GLU A 147 -14.04 12.23 -7.45
CA GLU A 147 -15.16 12.83 -6.73
C GLU A 147 -16.47 12.12 -7.08
#